data_7885bce02b8875785f91a05cd7c98b33
#
_entry.id   7885bce02b8875785f91a05cd7c98b33
#
_cell.length_a   1.000
_cell.length_b   1.000
_cell.length_c   1.000
_cell.angle_alpha   90.00
_cell.angle_beta   90.00
_cell.angle_gamma   90.00
#
_symmetry.space_group_name_H-M   'P 1'
#
loop_
_entity.id
_entity.type
_entity.pdbx_description
1 polymer ?
#
loop_
_entity_poly.entity_id
_entity_poly.type
_entity_poly.pdbx_seq_one_letter_code
_entity_poly.pdbx_strand_id
1 'polypeptide(L)'
;LFKEGMQFENNRMTDKAVERYLASLRNADSTLAVEVNAHLYRIASLRLQDAELLMSRGKHDKALAMVQKTAPFSDRARKEIPRFEALRSLANGKTAMKYRFYDKALQLFSNALLKYPPLKREINAYRYQIAAMMVEDINQIRDASEIRLAVIALEDAKHLSGGIGPANEKIYKVLKNRLEVLEQLIIRYGIDKRMEEERMRRAKLKSATIRIGMTIPQVMDIIGEPEEIIQKQSLKGKDSQLWLYPMDNDRNLELSFLDYRLFKIE
;
A
#
# COMPACT_ATOMS: atom_id res chain seq x y z
N LEU A 1 -18.91 16.83 44.26
CA LEU A 1 -18.37 16.49 42.92
C LEU A 1 -18.09 17.73 42.07
N PHE A 2 -19.07 18.69 41.91
CA PHE A 2 -18.87 19.89 41.11
C PHE A 2 -17.73 20.78 41.67
N LYS A 3 -17.77 21.10 42.98
CA LYS A 3 -16.69 21.87 43.66
C LYS A 3 -15.33 21.20 43.56
N GLU A 4 -15.27 19.87 43.64
CA GLU A 4 -14.01 19.13 43.44
C GLU A 4 -13.53 19.25 42.01
N GLY A 5 -14.44 19.22 41.03
CA GLY A 5 -14.12 19.44 39.61
C GLY A 5 -13.49 20.80 39.41
N MET A 6 -14.02 21.89 40.02
CA MET A 6 -13.44 23.22 39.97
C MET A 6 -12.08 23.28 40.65
N GLN A 7 -11.85 22.60 41.76
CA GLN A 7 -10.55 22.52 42.42
C GLN A 7 -9.51 21.84 41.53
N PHE A 8 -9.87 20.72 40.89
CA PHE A 8 -8.98 20.04 39.95
C PHE A 8 -8.68 20.91 38.72
N GLU A 9 -9.67 21.63 38.20
CA GLU A 9 -9.47 22.54 37.07
C GLU A 9 -8.50 23.69 37.45
N ASN A 10 -8.68 24.31 38.59
CA ASN A 10 -7.78 25.36 39.09
C ASN A 10 -6.35 24.85 39.29
N ASN A 11 -6.19 23.60 39.70
CA ASN A 11 -4.91 22.93 39.86
C ASN A 11 -4.36 22.34 38.52
N ARG A 12 -4.95 22.66 37.37
CA ARG A 12 -4.59 22.19 36.03
C ARG A 12 -4.67 20.65 35.86
N MET A 13 -5.38 19.97 36.73
CA MET A 13 -5.65 18.52 36.65
C MET A 13 -6.88 18.25 35.78
N THR A 14 -6.81 18.62 34.51
CA THR A 14 -7.97 18.71 33.60
C THR A 14 -8.69 17.39 33.42
N ASP A 15 -7.98 16.24 33.39
CA ASP A 15 -8.64 14.92 33.25
C ASP A 15 -9.48 14.59 34.48
N LYS A 16 -8.98 14.84 35.69
CA LYS A 16 -9.73 14.66 36.93
C LYS A 16 -10.90 15.63 37.02
N ALA A 17 -10.73 16.87 36.57
CA ALA A 17 -11.81 17.85 36.53
C ALA A 17 -12.97 17.35 35.65
N VAL A 18 -12.67 16.87 34.44
CA VAL A 18 -13.66 16.32 33.51
C VAL A 18 -14.40 15.12 34.13
N GLU A 19 -13.67 14.21 34.78
CA GLU A 19 -14.27 13.05 35.44
C GLU A 19 -15.29 13.49 36.54
N ARG A 20 -14.93 14.46 37.36
CA ARG A 20 -15.83 14.99 38.41
C ARG A 20 -17.01 15.76 37.84
N TYR A 21 -16.79 16.52 36.76
CA TYR A 21 -17.88 17.21 36.08
C TYR A 21 -18.89 16.24 35.46
N LEU A 22 -18.43 15.21 34.77
CA LEU A 22 -19.29 14.18 34.18
C LEU A 22 -20.05 13.39 35.26
N ALA A 23 -19.38 13.10 36.39
CA ALA A 23 -20.04 12.45 37.53
C ALA A 23 -21.11 13.36 38.18
N SER A 24 -20.88 14.68 38.20
CA SER A 24 -21.85 15.63 38.77
C SER A 24 -23.12 15.78 37.91
N LEU A 25 -23.01 15.60 36.58
CA LEU A 25 -24.15 15.67 35.67
C LEU A 25 -25.20 14.59 35.90
N ARG A 26 -24.81 13.43 36.49
CA ARG A 26 -25.73 12.30 36.68
C ARG A 26 -26.92 12.66 37.62
N ASN A 27 -26.70 13.58 38.56
CA ASN A 27 -27.67 14.02 39.54
C ASN A 27 -27.87 15.53 39.57
N ALA A 28 -27.52 16.22 38.50
CA ALA A 28 -27.62 17.67 38.39
C ALA A 28 -29.05 18.12 38.10
N ASP A 29 -29.49 19.16 38.76
CA ASP A 29 -30.65 19.94 38.32
C ASP A 29 -30.32 20.74 37.05
N SER A 30 -31.29 21.42 36.47
CA SER A 30 -31.11 22.19 35.24
C SER A 30 -30.07 23.31 35.38
N THR A 31 -29.99 23.96 36.53
CA THR A 31 -29.05 25.08 36.77
C THR A 31 -27.64 24.56 36.87
N LEU A 32 -27.41 23.56 37.71
CA LEU A 32 -26.09 22.92 37.85
C LEU A 32 -25.60 22.30 36.53
N ALA A 33 -26.52 21.67 35.77
CA ALA A 33 -26.17 21.09 34.45
C ALA A 33 -25.66 22.16 33.47
N VAL A 34 -26.24 23.35 33.45
CA VAL A 34 -25.77 24.48 32.62
C VAL A 34 -24.36 24.91 33.03
N GLU A 35 -24.11 25.07 34.34
CA GLU A 35 -22.78 25.45 34.84
C GLU A 35 -21.73 24.39 34.52
N VAL A 36 -21.99 23.12 34.77
CA VAL A 36 -21.11 22.01 34.47
C VAL A 36 -20.78 21.94 32.97
N ASN A 37 -21.80 22.06 32.12
CA ASN A 37 -21.60 22.05 30.67
C ASN A 37 -20.76 23.25 30.19
N ALA A 38 -20.88 24.41 30.82
CA ALA A 38 -20.03 25.57 30.52
C ALA A 38 -18.53 25.28 30.80
N HIS A 39 -18.24 24.61 31.93
CA HIS A 39 -16.87 24.18 32.27
C HIS A 39 -16.35 23.13 31.27
N LEU A 40 -17.14 22.10 30.98
CA LEU A 40 -16.79 21.08 30.00
C LEU A 40 -16.53 21.68 28.62
N TYR A 41 -17.37 22.62 28.17
CA TYR A 41 -17.20 23.33 26.91
C TYR A 41 -15.87 24.12 26.88
N ARG A 42 -15.54 24.84 27.97
CA ARG A 42 -14.27 25.57 28.08
C ARG A 42 -13.07 24.63 28.00
N ILE A 43 -13.09 23.52 28.74
CA ILE A 43 -12.04 22.51 28.69
C ILE A 43 -11.90 21.91 27.28
N ALA A 44 -13.02 21.56 26.65
CA ALA A 44 -13.03 21.03 25.30
C ALA A 44 -12.43 22.01 24.27
N SER A 45 -12.75 23.29 24.39
CA SER A 45 -12.23 24.34 23.52
C SER A 45 -10.73 24.50 23.66
N LEU A 46 -10.21 24.51 24.90
CA LEU A 46 -8.75 24.56 25.15
C LEU A 46 -8.04 23.34 24.61
N ARG A 47 -8.57 22.14 24.85
CA ARG A 47 -8.00 20.89 24.30
C ARG A 47 -7.97 20.87 22.77
N LEU A 48 -9.02 21.37 22.11
CA LEU A 48 -9.01 21.48 20.66
C LEU A 48 -7.95 22.45 20.15
N GLN A 49 -7.75 23.59 20.83
CA GLN A 49 -6.67 24.53 20.51
C GLN A 49 -5.28 23.87 20.69
N ASP A 50 -5.09 23.16 21.80
CA ASP A 50 -3.84 22.42 22.03
C ASP A 50 -3.63 21.32 21.00
N ALA A 51 -4.69 20.62 20.57
CA ALA A 51 -4.62 19.62 19.51
C ALA A 51 -4.20 20.25 18.17
N GLU A 52 -4.75 21.41 17.79
CA GLU A 52 -4.30 22.16 16.60
C GLU A 52 -2.82 22.55 16.70
N LEU A 53 -2.38 23.02 17.86
CA LEU A 53 -0.98 23.34 18.10
C LEU A 53 -0.07 22.10 17.99
N LEU A 54 -0.52 20.95 18.47
CA LEU A 54 0.21 19.69 18.31
C LEU A 54 0.27 19.26 16.83
N MET A 55 -0.83 19.45 16.06
CA MET A 55 -0.85 19.20 14.63
C MET A 55 0.18 20.07 13.90
N SER A 56 0.21 21.36 14.16
CA SER A 56 1.16 22.31 13.53
C SER A 56 2.63 21.97 13.85
N ARG A 57 2.87 21.31 14.99
CA ARG A 57 4.20 20.82 15.41
C ARG A 57 4.52 19.40 14.91
N GLY A 58 3.69 18.82 14.04
CA GLY A 58 3.88 17.47 13.51
C GLY A 58 3.59 16.33 14.49
N LYS A 59 3.00 16.61 15.66
CA LYS A 59 2.66 15.61 16.69
C LYS A 59 1.26 15.03 16.48
N HIS A 60 1.01 14.50 15.29
CA HIS A 60 -0.32 14.11 14.80
C HIS A 60 -1.02 13.06 15.68
N ASP A 61 -0.30 12.04 16.18
CA ASP A 61 -0.89 11.02 17.05
C ASP A 61 -1.32 11.58 18.40
N LYS A 62 -0.54 12.49 18.99
CA LYS A 62 -0.89 13.15 20.25
C LYS A 62 -2.07 14.08 20.08
N ALA A 63 -2.14 14.81 18.98
CA ALA A 63 -3.26 15.66 18.64
C ALA A 63 -4.57 14.85 18.50
N LEU A 64 -4.54 13.77 17.72
CA LEU A 64 -5.71 12.90 17.55
C LEU A 64 -6.16 12.26 18.87
N ALA A 65 -5.22 11.76 19.67
CA ALA A 65 -5.53 11.17 20.98
C ALA A 65 -6.20 12.20 21.92
N MET A 66 -5.77 13.48 21.86
CA MET A 66 -6.41 14.56 22.64
C MET A 66 -7.84 14.83 22.20
N VAL A 67 -8.08 14.89 20.89
CA VAL A 67 -9.46 15.07 20.34
C VAL A 67 -10.34 13.88 20.70
N GLN A 68 -9.84 12.64 20.57
CA GLN A 68 -10.57 11.42 20.94
C GLN A 68 -10.93 11.38 22.43
N LYS A 69 -10.02 11.81 23.31
CA LYS A 69 -10.30 11.93 24.76
C LYS A 69 -11.33 13.02 25.09
N THR A 70 -11.48 14.00 24.20
CA THR A 70 -12.42 15.12 24.38
C THR A 70 -13.81 14.81 23.82
N ALA A 71 -13.89 13.96 22.82
CA ALA A 71 -15.13 13.58 22.11
C ALA A 71 -16.26 13.04 23.01
N PRO A 72 -16.04 12.29 24.11
CA PRO A 72 -17.10 11.80 24.98
C PRO A 72 -17.97 12.89 25.60
N PHE A 73 -17.41 14.10 25.80
CA PHE A 73 -18.13 15.21 26.44
C PHE A 73 -18.22 16.47 25.55
N SER A 74 -17.86 16.36 24.25
CA SER A 74 -17.89 17.48 23.32
C SER A 74 -18.27 17.01 21.91
N ASP A 75 -19.47 17.38 21.47
CA ASP A 75 -19.91 17.11 20.09
C ASP A 75 -19.03 17.77 19.04
N ARG A 76 -18.50 18.96 19.36
CA ARG A 76 -17.53 19.64 18.52
C ARG A 76 -16.27 18.79 18.32
N ALA A 77 -15.70 18.27 19.41
CA ALA A 77 -14.52 17.41 19.34
C ALA A 77 -14.83 16.12 18.55
N ARG A 78 -16.01 15.53 18.74
CA ARG A 78 -16.46 14.34 18.00
C ARG A 78 -16.50 14.60 16.49
N LYS A 79 -17.01 15.75 16.07
CA LYS A 79 -17.06 16.15 14.65
C LYS A 79 -15.68 16.41 14.04
N GLU A 80 -14.68 16.76 14.85
CA GLU A 80 -13.33 17.02 14.40
C GLU A 80 -12.48 15.74 14.23
N ILE A 81 -12.87 14.59 14.82
CA ILE A 81 -12.11 13.33 14.72
C ILE A 81 -11.75 12.97 13.26
N PRO A 82 -12.71 12.94 12.30
CA PRO A 82 -12.39 12.57 10.92
C PRO A 82 -11.34 13.50 10.28
N ARG A 83 -11.39 14.80 10.60
CA ARG A 83 -10.42 15.77 10.11
C ARG A 83 -9.02 15.48 10.68
N PHE A 84 -8.90 15.24 11.99
CA PHE A 84 -7.60 14.94 12.62
C PHE A 84 -7.05 13.60 12.15
N GLU A 85 -7.87 12.59 11.95
CA GLU A 85 -7.47 11.31 11.36
C GLU A 85 -6.99 11.47 9.91
N ALA A 86 -7.67 12.29 9.12
CA ALA A 86 -7.27 12.59 7.75
C ALA A 86 -5.92 13.31 7.70
N LEU A 87 -5.72 14.32 8.55
CA LEU A 87 -4.46 15.05 8.63
C LEU A 87 -3.29 14.17 9.08
N ARG A 88 -3.52 13.24 10.02
CA ARG A 88 -2.54 12.21 10.39
C ARG A 88 -2.20 11.30 9.20
N SER A 89 -3.22 10.81 8.50
CA SER A 89 -3.03 9.97 7.31
C SER A 89 -2.26 10.71 6.22
N LEU A 90 -2.56 12.00 6.01
CA LEU A 90 -1.83 12.86 5.07
C LEU A 90 -0.34 13.00 5.47
N ALA A 91 -0.05 13.25 6.73
CA ALA A 91 1.33 13.36 7.22
C ALA A 91 2.12 12.05 7.05
N ASN A 92 1.49 10.92 7.38
CA ASN A 92 2.08 9.60 7.19
C ASN A 92 2.28 9.28 5.69
N GLY A 93 1.35 9.71 4.83
CA GLY A 93 1.47 9.60 3.38
C GLY A 93 2.66 10.41 2.84
N LYS A 94 2.86 11.65 3.30
CA LYS A 94 4.03 12.46 2.95
C LYS A 94 5.34 11.79 3.38
N THR A 95 5.36 11.18 4.57
CA THR A 95 6.51 10.43 5.05
C THR A 95 6.78 9.20 4.18
N ALA A 96 5.75 8.42 3.85
CA ALA A 96 5.86 7.26 2.97
C ALA A 96 6.39 7.66 1.58
N MET A 97 5.88 8.77 1.02
CA MET A 97 6.35 9.34 -0.25
C MET A 97 7.84 9.71 -0.20
N LYS A 98 8.29 10.35 0.88
CA LYS A 98 9.70 10.70 1.07
C LYS A 98 10.62 9.48 1.03
N TYR A 99 10.16 8.33 1.55
CA TYR A 99 10.89 7.07 1.52
C TYR A 99 10.58 6.21 0.29
N ARG A 100 9.88 6.77 -0.71
CA ARG A 100 9.52 6.10 -1.98
C ARG A 100 8.61 4.88 -1.81
N PHE A 101 7.88 4.78 -0.70
CA PHE A 101 6.82 3.77 -0.50
C PHE A 101 5.52 4.25 -1.15
N TYR A 102 5.49 4.30 -2.48
CA TYR A 102 4.43 4.95 -3.24
C TYR A 102 3.05 4.35 -3.01
N ASP A 103 2.91 3.03 -3.01
CA ASP A 103 1.64 2.34 -2.73
C ASP A 103 1.07 2.73 -1.38
N LYS A 104 1.92 2.69 -0.35
CA LYS A 104 1.54 3.08 1.00
C LYS A 104 1.15 4.55 1.07
N ALA A 105 1.86 5.43 0.37
CA ALA A 105 1.54 6.85 0.30
C ALA A 105 0.18 7.07 -0.35
N LEU A 106 -0.10 6.43 -1.50
CA LEU A 106 -1.37 6.53 -2.21
C LEU A 106 -2.54 6.00 -1.40
N GLN A 107 -2.38 4.87 -0.69
CA GLN A 107 -3.40 4.34 0.24
C GLN A 107 -3.70 5.32 1.38
N LEU A 108 -2.66 5.92 1.99
CA LEU A 108 -2.82 6.88 3.07
C LEU A 108 -3.50 8.17 2.59
N PHE A 109 -3.18 8.65 1.39
CA PHE A 109 -3.84 9.79 0.77
C PHE A 109 -5.31 9.50 0.44
N SER A 110 -5.63 8.31 -0.05
CA SER A 110 -7.00 7.89 -0.30
C SER A 110 -7.82 7.81 0.99
N ASN A 111 -7.24 7.25 2.07
CA ASN A 111 -7.87 7.22 3.40
C ASN A 111 -8.11 8.62 3.97
N ALA A 112 -7.15 9.54 3.77
CA ALA A 112 -7.31 10.93 4.20
C ALA A 112 -8.45 11.63 3.46
N LEU A 113 -8.55 11.41 2.15
CA LEU A 113 -9.60 11.99 1.31
C LEU A 113 -11.00 11.47 1.65
N LEU A 114 -11.11 10.17 1.95
CA LEU A 114 -12.36 9.54 2.37
C LEU A 114 -12.89 10.15 3.68
N LYS A 115 -12.00 10.42 4.64
CA LYS A 115 -12.36 10.97 5.94
C LYS A 115 -12.62 12.47 5.92
N TYR A 116 -11.90 13.22 5.10
CA TYR A 116 -12.00 14.67 5.03
C TYR A 116 -11.80 15.18 3.59
N PRO A 117 -12.87 15.24 2.78
CA PRO A 117 -12.83 15.63 1.36
C PRO A 117 -12.20 17.01 1.05
N PRO A 118 -12.22 18.03 1.97
CA PRO A 118 -11.57 19.31 1.69
C PRO A 118 -10.07 19.22 1.40
N LEU A 119 -9.37 18.14 1.77
CA LEU A 119 -7.96 17.91 1.44
C LEU A 119 -7.70 17.53 -0.03
N LYS A 120 -8.75 17.42 -0.87
CA LYS A 120 -8.67 16.97 -2.25
C LYS A 120 -7.58 17.67 -3.07
N ARG A 121 -7.53 19.00 -3.00
CA ARG A 121 -6.56 19.80 -3.77
C ARG A 121 -5.12 19.50 -3.37
N GLU A 122 -4.87 19.42 -2.07
CA GLU A 122 -3.55 19.14 -1.52
C GLU A 122 -3.11 17.71 -1.84
N ILE A 123 -3.99 16.73 -1.64
CA ILE A 123 -3.72 15.32 -1.93
C ILE A 123 -3.42 15.10 -3.42
N ASN A 124 -4.16 15.75 -4.31
CA ASN A 124 -3.89 15.64 -5.74
C ASN A 124 -2.51 16.19 -6.12
N ALA A 125 -2.05 17.27 -5.47
CA ALA A 125 -0.70 17.76 -5.69
C ALA A 125 0.36 16.69 -5.32
N TYR A 126 0.19 15.97 -4.21
CA TYR A 126 1.09 14.87 -3.83
C TYR A 126 1.00 13.67 -4.77
N ARG A 127 -0.19 13.30 -5.25
CA ARG A 127 -0.34 12.24 -6.26
C ARG A 127 0.43 12.58 -7.53
N TYR A 128 0.41 13.84 -7.97
CA TYR A 128 1.23 14.29 -9.08
C TYR A 128 2.72 14.17 -8.81
N GLN A 129 3.15 14.56 -7.61
CA GLN A 129 4.55 14.43 -7.23
C GLN A 129 5.00 12.96 -7.22
N ILE A 130 4.17 12.05 -6.68
CA ILE A 130 4.45 10.62 -6.72
C ILE A 130 4.61 10.15 -8.16
N ALA A 131 3.67 10.49 -9.05
CA ALA A 131 3.76 10.09 -10.45
C ALA A 131 5.03 10.63 -11.12
N ALA A 132 5.42 11.88 -10.85
CA ALA A 132 6.66 12.46 -11.36
C ALA A 132 7.90 11.71 -10.82
N MET A 133 7.94 11.43 -9.51
CA MET A 133 9.04 10.67 -8.90
C MET A 133 9.13 9.25 -9.46
N MET A 134 8.00 8.57 -9.66
CA MET A 134 7.97 7.24 -10.30
C MET A 134 8.50 7.29 -11.73
N VAL A 135 8.23 8.35 -12.49
CA VAL A 135 8.77 8.55 -13.83
C VAL A 135 10.29 8.78 -13.80
N GLU A 136 10.80 9.52 -12.82
CA GLU A 136 12.24 9.73 -12.64
C GLU A 136 12.96 8.43 -12.28
N ASP A 137 12.33 7.61 -11.46
CA ASP A 137 12.86 6.31 -11.04
C ASP A 137 12.80 5.22 -12.12
N ILE A 138 12.11 5.47 -13.21
CA ILE A 138 11.78 4.48 -14.23
C ILE A 138 12.99 3.83 -14.90
N ASN A 139 14.15 4.50 -14.93
CA ASN A 139 15.40 3.91 -15.40
C ASN A 139 15.90 2.76 -14.48
N GLN A 140 15.38 2.67 -13.27
CA GLN A 140 15.64 1.63 -12.27
C GLN A 140 14.49 0.62 -12.16
N ILE A 141 13.30 0.97 -12.66
CA ILE A 141 12.09 0.15 -12.61
C ILE A 141 12.22 -0.95 -13.69
N ARG A 142 12.15 -2.20 -13.24
CA ARG A 142 12.11 -3.38 -14.09
C ARG A 142 10.73 -4.06 -14.11
N ASP A 143 9.79 -3.54 -13.35
CA ASP A 143 8.46 -4.12 -13.19
C ASP A 143 7.39 -3.24 -13.83
N ALA A 144 6.65 -3.81 -14.79
CA ALA A 144 5.53 -3.15 -15.46
C ALA A 144 4.39 -2.77 -14.50
N SER A 145 4.29 -3.43 -13.34
CA SER A 145 3.27 -3.12 -12.33
C SER A 145 3.48 -1.75 -11.70
N GLU A 146 4.71 -1.35 -11.44
CA GLU A 146 5.04 -0.04 -10.88
C GLU A 146 4.71 1.10 -11.85
N ILE A 147 4.90 0.87 -13.15
CA ILE A 147 4.53 1.85 -14.19
C ILE A 147 3.02 2.03 -14.25
N ARG A 148 2.26 0.94 -14.17
CA ARG A 148 0.79 1.00 -14.13
C ARG A 148 0.28 1.79 -12.93
N LEU A 149 0.89 1.62 -11.77
CA LEU A 149 0.57 2.41 -10.58
C LEU A 149 0.80 3.91 -10.80
N ALA A 150 1.88 4.28 -11.50
CA ALA A 150 2.14 5.68 -11.84
C ALA A 150 1.08 6.25 -12.80
N VAL A 151 0.65 5.48 -13.81
CA VAL A 151 -0.44 5.86 -14.72
C VAL A 151 -1.74 6.05 -13.95
N ILE A 152 -2.11 5.10 -13.09
CA ILE A 152 -3.31 5.18 -12.24
C ILE A 152 -3.26 6.41 -11.34
N ALA A 153 -2.11 6.69 -10.70
CA ALA A 153 -1.95 7.87 -9.86
C ALA A 153 -2.14 9.18 -10.60
N LEU A 154 -1.68 9.26 -11.87
CA LEU A 154 -1.91 10.43 -12.74
C LEU A 154 -3.38 10.58 -13.14
N GLU A 155 -4.04 9.50 -13.50
CA GLU A 155 -5.45 9.50 -13.88
C GLU A 155 -6.35 9.83 -12.70
N ASP A 156 -6.09 9.27 -11.54
CA ASP A 156 -6.79 9.60 -10.30
C ASP A 156 -6.62 11.08 -9.94
N ALA A 157 -5.42 11.62 -10.06
CA ALA A 157 -5.15 13.03 -9.81
C ALA A 157 -5.96 13.92 -10.76
N LYS A 158 -6.11 13.53 -12.02
CA LYS A 158 -6.91 14.23 -13.01
C LYS A 158 -8.41 14.16 -12.70
N HIS A 159 -8.94 12.98 -12.42
CA HIS A 159 -10.36 12.77 -12.14
C HIS A 159 -10.81 13.46 -10.83
N LEU A 160 -9.99 13.39 -9.80
CA LEU A 160 -10.33 13.94 -8.48
C LEU A 160 -10.25 15.46 -8.41
N SER A 161 -9.53 16.11 -9.32
CA SER A 161 -9.38 17.57 -9.29
C SER A 161 -10.45 18.35 -10.06
N GLY A 162 -11.35 17.65 -10.78
CA GLY A 162 -12.32 18.32 -11.65
C GLY A 162 -11.69 19.13 -12.79
N GLY A 163 -10.43 18.79 -13.12
CA GLY A 163 -9.55 19.52 -14.02
C GLY A 163 -8.34 20.08 -13.27
N ILE A 164 -7.18 20.01 -13.89
CA ILE A 164 -5.90 20.36 -13.25
C ILE A 164 -5.33 21.68 -13.71
N GLY A 165 -6.10 22.40 -14.52
CA GLY A 165 -5.68 23.66 -15.14
C GLY A 165 -4.72 23.46 -16.32
N PRO A 166 -4.61 24.45 -17.23
CA PRO A 166 -3.90 24.31 -18.51
C PRO A 166 -2.41 23.98 -18.39
N ALA A 167 -1.74 24.52 -17.37
CA ALA A 167 -0.32 24.25 -17.15
C ALA A 167 -0.07 22.80 -16.69
N ASN A 168 -0.88 22.33 -15.76
CA ASN A 168 -0.77 20.96 -15.26
C ASN A 168 -1.25 19.92 -16.29
N GLU A 169 -2.21 20.29 -17.17
CA GLU A 169 -2.66 19.43 -18.27
C GLU A 169 -1.52 19.14 -19.28
N LYS A 170 -0.67 20.15 -19.57
CA LYS A 170 0.52 19.94 -20.39
C LYS A 170 1.50 18.96 -19.72
N ILE A 171 1.78 19.15 -18.43
CA ILE A 171 2.65 18.27 -17.66
C ILE A 171 2.08 16.85 -17.63
N TYR A 172 0.78 16.72 -17.37
CA TYR A 172 0.08 15.42 -17.38
C TYR A 172 0.25 14.70 -18.73
N LYS A 173 0.03 15.38 -19.85
CA LYS A 173 0.18 14.77 -21.19
C LYS A 173 1.61 14.29 -21.44
N VAL A 174 2.60 15.11 -21.08
CA VAL A 174 4.01 14.73 -21.24
C VAL A 174 4.37 13.52 -20.39
N LEU A 175 3.94 13.50 -19.12
CA LEU A 175 4.18 12.39 -18.21
C LEU A 175 3.47 11.12 -18.68
N LYS A 176 2.21 11.22 -19.10
CA LYS A 176 1.45 10.07 -19.62
C LYS A 176 2.11 9.46 -20.85
N ASN A 177 2.46 10.28 -21.85
CA ASN A 177 3.14 9.81 -23.06
C ASN A 177 4.49 9.13 -22.72
N ARG A 178 5.26 9.71 -21.80
CA ARG A 178 6.52 9.13 -21.37
C ARG A 178 6.33 7.78 -20.68
N LEU A 179 5.31 7.65 -19.82
CA LEU A 179 4.96 6.40 -19.14
C LEU A 179 4.54 5.33 -20.16
N GLU A 180 3.67 5.67 -21.10
CA GLU A 180 3.23 4.74 -22.16
C GLU A 180 4.43 4.21 -22.98
N VAL A 181 5.35 5.09 -23.39
CA VAL A 181 6.55 4.67 -24.12
C VAL A 181 7.42 3.73 -23.28
N LEU A 182 7.61 4.05 -22.01
CA LEU A 182 8.44 3.24 -21.11
C LEU A 182 7.80 1.90 -20.77
N GLU A 183 6.47 1.85 -20.61
CA GLU A 183 5.73 0.60 -20.43
C GLU A 183 5.91 -0.31 -21.65
N GLN A 184 5.81 0.24 -22.86
CA GLN A 184 6.06 -0.52 -24.09
C GLN A 184 7.49 -1.05 -24.16
N LEU A 185 8.49 -0.24 -23.76
CA LEU A 185 9.89 -0.67 -23.72
C LEU A 185 10.11 -1.79 -22.70
N ILE A 186 9.50 -1.73 -21.53
CA ILE A 186 9.60 -2.78 -20.50
C ILE A 186 8.92 -4.07 -20.96
N ILE A 187 7.73 -3.95 -21.56
CA ILE A 187 7.04 -5.12 -22.13
C ILE A 187 7.95 -5.77 -23.19
N ARG A 188 8.50 -4.97 -24.10
CA ARG A 188 9.42 -5.45 -25.14
C ARG A 188 10.66 -6.10 -24.54
N TYR A 189 11.30 -5.43 -23.57
CA TYR A 189 12.46 -5.98 -22.86
C TYR A 189 12.11 -7.28 -22.13
N GLY A 190 10.95 -7.36 -21.49
CA GLY A 190 10.48 -8.58 -20.81
C GLY A 190 10.22 -9.73 -21.80
N ILE A 191 9.72 -9.43 -23.00
CA ILE A 191 9.57 -10.42 -24.10
C ILE A 191 10.96 -10.85 -24.58
N ASP A 192 11.83 -9.90 -24.89
CA ASP A 192 13.19 -10.18 -25.37
C ASP A 192 13.98 -11.02 -24.36
N LYS A 193 13.87 -10.70 -23.07
CA LYS A 193 14.51 -11.47 -21.99
C LYS A 193 13.97 -12.90 -21.90
N ARG A 194 12.65 -13.10 -21.98
CA ARG A 194 12.06 -14.45 -21.98
C ARG A 194 12.52 -15.27 -23.20
N MET A 195 12.53 -14.66 -24.36
CA MET A 195 13.03 -15.31 -25.57
C MET A 195 14.50 -15.71 -25.45
N GLU A 196 15.34 -14.87 -24.87
CA GLU A 196 16.75 -15.19 -24.64
C GLU A 196 16.92 -16.28 -23.57
N GLU A 197 16.17 -16.24 -22.47
CA GLU A 197 16.15 -17.30 -21.45
C GLU A 197 15.71 -18.63 -22.06
N GLU A 198 14.69 -18.63 -22.91
CA GLU A 198 14.21 -19.81 -23.59
C GLU A 198 15.23 -20.32 -24.61
N ARG A 199 15.88 -19.44 -25.36
CA ARG A 199 16.98 -19.78 -26.27
C ARG A 199 18.15 -20.43 -25.54
N MET A 200 18.56 -19.84 -24.41
CA MET A 200 19.61 -20.39 -23.55
C MET A 200 19.23 -21.75 -22.97
N ARG A 201 17.95 -21.92 -22.55
CA ARG A 201 17.42 -23.20 -22.09
C ARG A 201 17.46 -24.25 -23.19
N ARG A 202 17.01 -23.93 -24.42
CA ARG A 202 17.07 -24.84 -25.58
C ARG A 202 18.52 -25.20 -25.96
N ALA A 203 19.43 -24.23 -25.92
CA ALA A 203 20.85 -24.50 -26.16
C ALA A 203 21.45 -25.45 -25.09
N LYS A 204 21.07 -25.25 -23.81
CA LYS A 204 21.48 -26.13 -22.71
C LYS A 204 20.93 -27.55 -22.88
N LEU A 205 19.68 -27.71 -23.30
CA LEU A 205 19.08 -28.99 -23.60
C LEU A 205 19.80 -29.72 -24.74
N LYS A 206 20.18 -29.00 -25.81
CA LYS A 206 20.92 -29.58 -26.96
C LYS A 206 22.34 -30.03 -26.58
N SER A 207 22.98 -29.35 -25.63
CA SER A 207 24.36 -29.65 -25.19
C SER A 207 24.42 -30.59 -23.98
N ALA A 208 23.30 -30.89 -23.36
CA ALA A 208 23.24 -31.65 -22.12
C ALA A 208 23.50 -33.16 -22.38
N THR A 209 24.41 -33.73 -21.61
CA THR A 209 24.66 -35.16 -21.61
C THR A 209 23.78 -35.83 -20.55
N ILE A 210 22.55 -36.13 -20.91
CA ILE A 210 21.63 -36.87 -20.04
C ILE A 210 21.85 -38.37 -20.28
N ARG A 211 21.89 -39.15 -19.20
CA ARG A 211 22.10 -40.60 -19.31
C ARG A 211 21.05 -41.38 -18.52
N ILE A 212 20.66 -42.50 -19.02
CA ILE A 212 19.80 -43.46 -18.30
C ILE A 212 20.44 -43.82 -16.95
N GLY A 213 19.61 -43.89 -15.92
CA GLY A 213 20.03 -44.12 -14.54
C GLY A 213 20.21 -42.87 -13.68
N MET A 214 20.26 -41.69 -14.28
CA MET A 214 20.27 -40.40 -13.52
C MET A 214 19.05 -40.24 -12.65
N THR A 215 19.22 -39.64 -11.48
CA THR A 215 18.12 -39.28 -10.60
C THR A 215 17.44 -37.98 -11.05
N ILE A 216 16.21 -37.76 -10.61
CA ILE A 216 15.46 -36.51 -10.86
C ILE A 216 16.28 -35.28 -10.52
N PRO A 217 16.90 -35.11 -9.33
CA PRO A 217 17.74 -33.94 -9.03
C PRO A 217 18.90 -33.76 -10.00
N GLN A 218 19.58 -34.85 -10.39
CA GLN A 218 20.69 -34.76 -11.35
C GLN A 218 20.24 -34.27 -12.73
N VAL A 219 19.07 -34.70 -13.18
CA VAL A 219 18.52 -34.22 -14.46
C VAL A 219 18.10 -32.75 -14.32
N MET A 220 17.46 -32.36 -13.22
CA MET A 220 17.10 -30.97 -12.97
C MET A 220 18.30 -30.03 -12.89
N ASP A 221 19.40 -30.47 -12.28
CA ASP A 221 20.64 -29.67 -12.22
C ASP A 221 21.24 -29.41 -13.62
N ILE A 222 21.07 -30.38 -14.52
CA ILE A 222 21.64 -30.30 -15.89
C ILE A 222 20.75 -29.46 -16.81
N ILE A 223 19.44 -29.70 -16.83
CA ILE A 223 18.54 -29.12 -17.83
C ILE A 223 17.42 -28.25 -17.25
N GLY A 224 17.30 -28.17 -15.92
CA GLY A 224 16.29 -27.39 -15.21
C GLY A 224 14.94 -28.11 -15.08
N GLU A 225 13.93 -27.38 -14.70
CA GLU A 225 12.57 -27.92 -14.52
C GLU A 225 11.90 -28.19 -15.87
N PRO A 226 11.11 -29.27 -15.99
CA PRO A 226 10.34 -29.57 -17.18
C PRO A 226 9.17 -28.58 -17.34
N GLU A 227 8.66 -28.43 -18.57
CA GLU A 227 7.47 -27.64 -18.81
C GLU A 227 6.21 -28.34 -18.33
N GLU A 228 6.18 -29.67 -18.49
CA GLU A 228 5.05 -30.50 -18.08
C GLU A 228 5.53 -31.79 -17.43
N ILE A 229 4.88 -32.20 -16.36
CA ILE A 229 5.08 -33.46 -15.67
C ILE A 229 3.80 -34.27 -15.73
N ILE A 230 3.84 -35.37 -16.43
CA ILE A 230 2.72 -36.33 -16.52
C ILE A 230 2.99 -37.48 -15.57
N GLN A 231 2.25 -37.57 -14.48
CA GLN A 231 2.31 -38.70 -13.57
C GLN A 231 1.47 -39.86 -14.10
N LYS A 232 2.10 -41.03 -14.25
CA LYS A 232 1.39 -42.26 -14.61
C LYS A 232 1.54 -43.28 -13.48
N GLN A 233 0.43 -43.67 -12.88
CA GLN A 233 0.44 -44.81 -11.95
C GLN A 233 0.73 -46.11 -12.72
N SER A 234 1.78 -46.80 -12.36
CA SER A 234 2.09 -48.10 -12.92
C SER A 234 1.22 -49.18 -12.27
N LEU A 235 0.73 -50.14 -13.07
CA LEU A 235 -0.03 -51.31 -12.64
C LEU A 235 0.72 -52.23 -11.65
N LYS A 236 2.02 -51.95 -11.32
CA LYS A 236 2.87 -52.67 -10.38
C LYS A 236 3.25 -51.85 -9.12
N GLY A 237 2.54 -50.75 -8.86
CA GLY A 237 2.79 -49.93 -7.66
C GLY A 237 4.07 -49.09 -7.65
N LYS A 238 4.72 -48.96 -8.81
CA LYS A 238 5.88 -48.06 -8.98
C LYS A 238 5.44 -46.75 -9.57
N ASP A 239 5.91 -45.63 -8.94
CA ASP A 239 5.64 -44.30 -9.45
C ASP A 239 6.43 -44.07 -10.74
N SER A 240 5.73 -43.72 -11.82
CA SER A 240 6.34 -43.31 -13.08
C SER A 240 5.97 -41.88 -13.43
N GLN A 241 6.95 -41.12 -13.91
CA GLN A 241 6.77 -39.76 -14.37
C GLN A 241 7.29 -39.62 -15.80
N LEU A 242 6.56 -38.90 -16.62
CA LEU A 242 7.00 -38.47 -17.94
C LEU A 242 7.19 -36.94 -17.89
N TRP A 243 8.40 -36.51 -18.19
CA TRP A 243 8.77 -35.11 -18.22
C TRP A 243 8.91 -34.65 -19.67
N LEU A 244 8.26 -33.53 -19.99
CA LEU A 244 8.30 -32.93 -21.31
C LEU A 244 9.10 -31.65 -21.32
N TYR A 245 10.08 -31.57 -22.22
CA TYR A 245 10.87 -30.38 -22.47
C TYR A 245 10.71 -29.96 -23.93
N PRO A 246 10.23 -28.75 -24.22
CA PRO A 246 10.02 -28.30 -25.59
C PRO A 246 11.38 -28.14 -26.30
N MET A 247 11.44 -28.66 -27.51
CA MET A 247 12.57 -28.54 -28.42
C MET A 247 12.17 -27.72 -29.65
N ASP A 248 13.10 -27.48 -30.56
CA ASP A 248 12.79 -26.83 -31.82
C ASP A 248 11.89 -27.70 -32.70
N ASN A 249 11.05 -27.09 -33.55
CA ASN A 249 10.16 -27.75 -34.51
C ASN A 249 9.02 -28.56 -33.91
N ASP A 250 8.37 -28.05 -32.85
CA ASP A 250 7.21 -28.69 -32.18
C ASP A 250 7.49 -30.12 -31.67
N ARG A 251 8.75 -30.44 -31.43
CA ARG A 251 9.15 -31.69 -30.78
C ARG A 251 9.42 -31.45 -29.31
N ASN A 252 9.11 -32.46 -28.52
CA ASN A 252 9.47 -32.47 -27.09
C ASN A 252 10.58 -33.48 -26.85
N LEU A 253 11.53 -33.13 -25.95
CA LEU A 253 12.40 -34.15 -25.36
C LEU A 253 11.57 -34.78 -24.22
N GLU A 254 11.32 -36.09 -24.35
CA GLU A 254 10.57 -36.87 -23.40
C GLU A 254 11.50 -37.66 -22.48
N LEU A 255 11.42 -37.42 -21.19
CA LEU A 255 12.20 -38.14 -20.20
C LEU A 255 11.28 -38.95 -19.31
N SER A 256 11.39 -40.28 -19.37
CA SER A 256 10.59 -41.17 -18.53
C SER A 256 11.38 -41.61 -17.28
N PHE A 257 10.82 -41.37 -16.11
CA PHE A 257 11.38 -41.78 -14.82
C PHE A 257 10.57 -42.94 -14.23
N LEU A 258 11.27 -43.90 -13.63
CA LEU A 258 10.70 -44.97 -12.84
C LEU A 258 11.45 -45.06 -11.50
N ASP A 259 10.72 -45.04 -10.39
CA ASP A 259 11.31 -45.01 -9.04
C ASP A 259 12.39 -43.91 -8.90
N TYR A 260 12.03 -42.65 -9.41
CA TYR A 260 12.89 -41.46 -9.39
C TYR A 260 14.20 -41.56 -10.18
N ARG A 261 14.34 -42.55 -11.07
CA ARG A 261 15.49 -42.72 -11.97
C ARG A 261 15.05 -42.69 -13.43
N LEU A 262 15.83 -42.00 -14.24
CA LEU A 262 15.62 -41.93 -15.68
C LEU A 262 15.84 -43.31 -16.33
N PHE A 263 14.83 -43.83 -17.02
CA PHE A 263 14.95 -45.12 -17.69
C PHE A 263 14.75 -45.00 -19.22
N LYS A 264 14.22 -43.90 -19.73
CA LYS A 264 14.00 -43.69 -21.17
C LYS A 264 14.18 -42.22 -21.54
N ILE A 265 14.74 -41.97 -22.71
CA ILE A 265 14.95 -40.67 -23.35
C ILE A 265 14.40 -40.80 -24.80
N GLU A 266 13.47 -39.94 -25.16
CA GLU A 266 12.86 -39.89 -26.49
C GLU A 266 12.87 -38.50 -27.10
#